data_abbf874987ca8706de656dc40ba6683d
#
_entry.id   abbf874987ca8706de656dc40ba6683d
#
_cell.length_a   1.000
_cell.length_b   1.000
_cell.length_c   1.000
_cell.angle_alpha   90.00
_cell.angle_beta   90.00
_cell.angle_gamma   90.00
#
_symmetry.space_group_name_H-M   'P 1'
#
loop_
_entity.id
_entity.type
_entity.pdbx_description
1 polymer ?
#
loop_
_entity_poly.entity_id
_entity_poly.type
_entity_poly.pdbx_seq_one_letter_code
_entity_poly.pdbx_strand_id
1 'polypeptide(L)'
;DKVLDYTQAIDLDYNQNNFSVGYAALNYLYPNQNKYAYMLEGYDTDWNDAGSRKEAFYTNLKPGDYVFRVRASNNDGLWNDEGRSLSIHIRTPFWQTWYAYMLYLLIIGGILYVVWYYLHMKRKLEQDLVEKQKEQQRQEEFHQSKIRMFTNFSHELRTPLMLILSPLEEVLQRVDMNPNLKGSLRLVYGNAQRLLLLVNQLMD
;
A
#
# COMPACT_ATOMS: atom_id res chain seq x y z
N ASP A 1 -30.67 -15.18 35.51
CA ASP A 1 -31.50 -14.51 36.55
C ASP A 1 -30.62 -14.14 37.74
N LYS A 2 -30.47 -12.84 38.03
CA LYS A 2 -29.85 -12.35 39.26
C LYS A 2 -30.92 -11.75 40.12
N VAL A 3 -31.02 -12.19 41.37
CA VAL A 3 -31.88 -11.54 42.38
C VAL A 3 -31.14 -10.30 42.86
N LEU A 4 -31.76 -9.11 42.73
CA LEU A 4 -31.13 -7.79 42.92
C LEU A 4 -31.63 -7.09 44.19
N ASP A 5 -31.98 -7.82 45.24
CA ASP A 5 -32.61 -7.25 46.43
C ASP A 5 -31.81 -6.12 47.11
N TYR A 6 -30.48 -6.07 46.92
CA TYR A 6 -29.58 -5.07 47.51
C TYR A 6 -28.59 -4.44 46.55
N THR A 7 -28.66 -4.78 45.23
CA THR A 7 -27.72 -4.26 44.24
C THR A 7 -28.20 -2.90 43.76
N GLN A 8 -27.35 -1.88 43.87
CA GLN A 8 -27.63 -0.53 43.40
C GLN A 8 -27.11 -0.26 41.98
N ALA A 9 -26.21 -1.10 41.48
CA ALA A 9 -25.63 -0.95 40.15
C ALA A 9 -25.34 -2.31 39.51
N ILE A 10 -25.50 -2.38 38.18
CA ILE A 10 -25.19 -3.54 37.32
C ILE A 10 -24.35 -3.10 36.16
N ASP A 11 -23.27 -3.85 35.89
CA ASP A 11 -22.50 -3.76 34.68
C ASP A 11 -22.95 -4.84 33.70
N LEU A 12 -23.31 -4.43 32.48
CA LEU A 12 -23.65 -5.29 31.36
C LEU A 12 -22.58 -5.17 30.27
N ASP A 13 -22.25 -6.28 29.65
CA ASP A 13 -21.39 -6.27 28.46
C ASP A 13 -22.18 -5.75 27.25
N TYR A 14 -21.47 -5.27 26.22
CA TYR A 14 -22.07 -4.70 25.00
C TYR A 14 -23.04 -5.66 24.27
N ASN A 15 -22.89 -6.97 24.46
CA ASN A 15 -23.77 -8.00 23.88
C ASN A 15 -25.00 -8.30 24.78
N GLN A 16 -25.07 -7.75 25.97
CA GLN A 16 -26.18 -7.88 26.93
C GLN A 16 -27.11 -6.66 26.84
N ASN A 17 -27.33 -6.13 25.67
CA ASN A 17 -28.14 -4.93 25.41
C ASN A 17 -29.65 -5.18 25.33
N ASN A 18 -30.07 -6.43 25.56
CA ASN A 18 -31.46 -6.87 25.67
C ASN A 18 -31.66 -7.52 27.07
N PHE A 19 -32.48 -6.91 27.87
CA PHE A 19 -32.75 -7.42 29.23
C PHE A 19 -34.15 -7.08 29.70
N SER A 20 -34.59 -7.78 30.71
CA SER A 20 -35.82 -7.44 31.45
C SER A 20 -35.51 -7.18 32.92
N VAL A 21 -36.25 -6.26 33.52
CA VAL A 21 -36.18 -5.95 34.94
C VAL A 21 -37.50 -6.33 35.57
N GLY A 22 -37.46 -7.33 36.45
CA GLY A 22 -38.60 -7.71 37.27
C GLY A 22 -38.68 -6.88 38.57
N TYR A 23 -39.85 -6.45 38.94
CA TYR A 23 -40.09 -5.67 40.15
C TYR A 23 -41.38 -6.10 40.84
N ALA A 24 -41.42 -5.93 42.17
CA ALA A 24 -42.59 -6.24 42.96
C ALA A 24 -42.76 -5.24 44.12
N ALA A 25 -43.98 -4.85 44.39
CA ALA A 25 -44.31 -4.10 45.59
C ALA A 25 -44.66 -5.08 46.73
N LEU A 26 -44.16 -4.81 47.91
CA LEU A 26 -44.41 -5.60 49.13
C LEU A 26 -45.76 -5.25 49.78
N ASN A 27 -46.85 -5.27 49.00
CA ASN A 27 -48.21 -5.13 49.54
C ASN A 27 -48.90 -6.51 49.45
N TYR A 28 -49.07 -7.12 50.61
CA TYR A 28 -49.59 -8.49 50.77
C TYR A 28 -51.11 -8.57 50.85
N LEU A 29 -51.81 -7.47 51.07
CA LEU A 29 -53.27 -7.48 51.24
C LEU A 29 -54.02 -7.73 49.93
N TYR A 30 -53.63 -7.02 48.86
CA TYR A 30 -54.25 -7.15 47.56
C TYR A 30 -53.14 -7.07 46.42
N PRO A 31 -52.28 -8.08 46.30
CA PRO A 31 -51.08 -8.01 45.43
C PRO A 31 -51.42 -7.86 43.91
N ASN A 32 -52.60 -8.23 43.48
CA ASN A 32 -53.05 -8.14 42.12
C ASN A 32 -53.63 -6.76 41.72
N GLN A 33 -53.88 -5.88 42.71
CA GLN A 33 -54.39 -4.52 42.50
C GLN A 33 -53.28 -3.46 42.52
N ASN A 34 -52.05 -3.85 42.79
CA ASN A 34 -50.90 -2.95 42.72
C ASN A 34 -50.68 -2.52 41.27
N LYS A 35 -50.46 -1.22 41.04
CA LYS A 35 -50.06 -0.67 39.77
C LYS A 35 -48.60 -0.23 39.82
N TYR A 36 -47.96 -0.29 38.68
CA TYR A 36 -46.55 0.03 38.55
C TYR A 36 -46.35 1.04 37.41
N ALA A 37 -45.38 1.93 37.60
CA ALA A 37 -44.86 2.77 36.56
C ALA A 37 -43.33 2.71 36.62
N TYR A 38 -42.68 2.63 35.45
CA TYR A 38 -41.22 2.55 35.34
C TYR A 38 -40.72 3.53 34.30
N MET A 39 -39.45 3.88 34.41
CA MET A 39 -38.74 4.74 33.46
C MET A 39 -37.25 4.34 33.45
N LEU A 40 -36.65 4.31 32.28
CA LEU A 40 -35.21 4.18 32.09
C LEU A 40 -34.64 5.55 31.73
N GLU A 41 -34.11 6.27 32.70
CA GLU A 41 -33.44 7.56 32.44
C GLU A 41 -32.27 7.35 31.48
N GLY A 42 -32.15 8.22 30.48
CA GLY A 42 -31.20 8.08 29.38
C GLY A 42 -31.78 7.38 28.15
N TYR A 43 -32.98 6.78 28.26
CA TYR A 43 -33.68 6.14 27.14
C TYR A 43 -35.14 6.60 27.02
N ASP A 44 -35.93 6.50 28.10
CA ASP A 44 -37.32 6.92 28.10
C ASP A 44 -37.43 8.43 28.33
N THR A 45 -38.40 9.08 27.68
CA THR A 45 -38.71 10.50 27.90
C THR A 45 -39.65 10.73 29.08
N ASP A 46 -40.55 9.76 29.34
CA ASP A 46 -41.58 9.83 30.35
C ASP A 46 -41.78 8.48 31.07
N TRP A 47 -42.58 8.49 32.15
CA TRP A 47 -42.96 7.29 32.88
C TRP A 47 -43.87 6.37 32.02
N ASN A 48 -43.46 5.11 31.91
CA ASN A 48 -44.23 4.04 31.29
C ASN A 48 -45.22 3.45 32.32
N ASP A 49 -46.52 3.58 32.08
CA ASP A 49 -47.52 2.92 32.92
C ASP A 49 -47.56 1.42 32.59
N ALA A 50 -47.15 0.60 33.51
CA ALA A 50 -47.14 -0.85 33.41
C ALA A 50 -48.45 -1.51 33.82
N GLY A 51 -49.38 -0.77 34.45
CA GLY A 51 -50.56 -1.36 35.10
C GLY A 51 -50.15 -2.40 36.13
N SER A 52 -50.65 -3.62 36.03
CA SER A 52 -50.31 -4.73 36.95
C SER A 52 -49.10 -5.58 36.49
N ARG A 53 -48.47 -5.25 35.38
CA ARG A 53 -47.27 -5.97 34.89
C ARG A 53 -46.11 -5.75 35.86
N LYS A 54 -45.36 -6.82 36.12
CA LYS A 54 -44.24 -6.84 37.06
C LYS A 54 -42.87 -6.93 36.39
N GLU A 55 -42.80 -6.60 35.09
CA GLU A 55 -41.61 -6.74 34.30
C GLU A 55 -41.56 -5.65 33.22
N ALA A 56 -40.39 -5.02 33.09
CA ALA A 56 -40.07 -4.07 32.03
C ALA A 56 -39.06 -4.69 31.08
N PHE A 57 -39.25 -4.53 29.77
CA PHE A 57 -38.41 -5.08 28.71
C PHE A 57 -37.72 -3.95 27.97
N TYR A 58 -36.43 -4.08 27.80
CA TYR A 58 -35.62 -3.17 26.98
C TYR A 58 -34.79 -3.95 25.99
N THR A 59 -34.76 -3.46 24.76
CA THR A 59 -34.06 -4.11 23.68
C THR A 59 -33.19 -3.13 22.90
N ASN A 60 -32.05 -3.60 22.45
CA ASN A 60 -31.12 -2.85 21.60
C ASN A 60 -30.65 -1.50 22.17
N LEU A 61 -30.39 -1.50 23.49
CA LEU A 61 -29.82 -0.34 24.16
C LEU A 61 -28.38 -0.07 23.68
N LYS A 62 -28.05 1.19 23.53
CA LYS A 62 -26.67 1.59 23.20
C LYS A 62 -25.76 1.49 24.42
N PRO A 63 -24.44 1.33 24.26
CA PRO A 63 -23.49 1.48 25.36
C PRO A 63 -23.66 2.85 26.04
N GLY A 64 -23.62 2.84 27.36
CA GLY A 64 -23.82 4.05 28.17
C GLY A 64 -24.33 3.77 29.55
N ASP A 65 -24.63 4.83 30.29
CA ASP A 65 -25.14 4.81 31.64
C ASP A 65 -26.63 5.10 31.65
N TYR A 66 -27.39 4.23 32.34
CA TYR A 66 -28.82 4.33 32.47
C TYR A 66 -29.22 4.19 33.96
N VAL A 67 -30.33 4.79 34.31
CA VAL A 67 -30.92 4.61 35.65
C VAL A 67 -32.37 4.13 35.50
N PHE A 68 -32.60 2.85 35.82
CA PHE A 68 -33.93 2.30 35.85
C PHE A 68 -34.62 2.75 37.15
N ARG A 69 -35.77 3.39 37.01
CA ARG A 69 -36.64 3.78 38.16
C ARG A 69 -37.96 3.09 38.04
N VAL A 70 -38.47 2.64 39.20
CA VAL A 70 -39.78 2.03 39.32
C VAL A 70 -40.50 2.57 40.53
N ARG A 71 -41.78 2.86 40.37
CA ARG A 71 -42.70 3.22 41.46
C ARG A 71 -43.95 2.37 41.39
N ALA A 72 -44.57 2.16 42.56
CA ALA A 72 -45.78 1.36 42.66
C ALA A 72 -46.86 2.12 43.42
N SER A 73 -48.13 1.80 43.11
CA SER A 73 -49.24 2.25 43.92
C SER A 73 -49.92 1.05 44.59
N ASN A 74 -50.55 1.31 45.76
CA ASN A 74 -51.38 0.34 46.41
C ASN A 74 -52.77 0.28 45.72
N ASN A 75 -53.65 -0.55 46.27
CA ASN A 75 -55.06 -0.70 45.89
C ASN A 75 -55.89 0.59 46.02
N ASP A 76 -55.51 1.54 46.87
CA ASP A 76 -56.18 2.83 47.04
C ASP A 76 -55.70 3.91 46.09
N GLY A 77 -54.75 3.58 45.22
CA GLY A 77 -54.20 4.52 44.23
C GLY A 77 -53.08 5.45 44.75
N LEU A 78 -52.57 5.20 45.96
CA LEU A 78 -51.47 5.97 46.53
C LEU A 78 -50.14 5.50 45.96
N TRP A 79 -49.45 6.40 45.31
CA TRP A 79 -48.13 6.14 44.71
C TRP A 79 -47.00 6.34 45.73
N ASN A 80 -46.02 5.42 45.69
CA ASN A 80 -44.74 5.63 46.37
C ASN A 80 -43.81 6.40 45.45
N ASP A 81 -43.71 7.71 45.60
CA ASP A 81 -42.90 8.58 44.74
C ASP A 81 -41.39 8.41 44.95
N GLU A 82 -40.93 7.91 46.10
CA GLU A 82 -39.51 7.57 46.29
C GLU A 82 -39.06 6.42 45.39
N GLY A 83 -39.96 5.41 45.22
CA GLY A 83 -39.68 4.27 44.34
C GLY A 83 -38.39 3.52 44.65
N ARG A 84 -37.89 2.85 43.64
CA ARG A 84 -36.55 2.20 43.64
C ARG A 84 -35.82 2.59 42.37
N SER A 85 -34.49 2.79 42.48
CA SER A 85 -33.62 3.04 41.34
C SER A 85 -32.52 1.99 41.26
N LEU A 86 -32.12 1.65 40.02
CA LEU A 86 -31.05 0.71 39.67
C LEU A 86 -30.20 1.31 38.58
N SER A 87 -28.92 1.54 38.85
CA SER A 87 -27.98 2.02 37.87
C SER A 87 -27.54 0.86 36.95
N ILE A 88 -27.60 1.08 35.66
CA ILE A 88 -27.22 0.08 34.63
C ILE A 88 -26.16 0.69 33.75
N HIS A 89 -24.98 0.11 33.77
CA HIS A 89 -23.86 0.50 32.89
C HIS A 89 -23.66 -0.54 31.78
N ILE A 90 -23.83 -0.13 30.52
CA ILE A 90 -23.57 -0.98 29.35
C ILE A 90 -22.22 -0.60 28.77
N ARG A 91 -21.27 -1.54 28.82
CA ARG A 91 -19.88 -1.31 28.34
C ARG A 91 -19.81 -1.09 26.86
N THR A 92 -18.89 -0.22 26.44
CA THR A 92 -18.58 -0.02 25.02
C THR A 92 -17.79 -1.21 24.46
N PRO A 93 -18.06 -1.67 23.23
CA PRO A 93 -17.26 -2.70 22.61
C PRO A 93 -15.82 -2.24 22.37
N PHE A 94 -14.85 -3.16 22.48
CA PHE A 94 -13.41 -2.86 22.41
C PHE A 94 -13.00 -2.17 21.10
N TRP A 95 -13.70 -2.45 19.98
CA TRP A 95 -13.40 -1.84 18.66
C TRP A 95 -13.86 -0.37 18.53
N GLN A 96 -14.65 0.14 19.47
CA GLN A 96 -15.08 1.54 19.55
C GLN A 96 -14.31 2.34 20.60
N THR A 97 -13.27 1.77 21.18
CA THR A 97 -12.42 2.45 22.13
C THR A 97 -11.35 3.29 21.43
N TRP A 98 -10.86 4.33 22.09
CA TRP A 98 -9.87 5.25 21.53
C TRP A 98 -8.57 4.54 21.08
N TYR A 99 -8.13 3.51 21.82
CA TYR A 99 -6.95 2.72 21.46
C TYR A 99 -7.17 1.84 20.22
N ALA A 100 -8.41 1.37 19.98
CA ALA A 100 -8.74 0.66 18.74
C ALA A 100 -8.62 1.59 17.52
N TYR A 101 -9.10 2.84 17.62
CA TYR A 101 -8.94 3.83 16.56
C TYR A 101 -7.47 4.18 16.30
N MET A 102 -6.65 4.29 17.36
CA MET A 102 -5.20 4.47 17.20
C MET A 102 -4.54 3.30 16.46
N LEU A 103 -4.94 2.06 16.79
CA LEU A 103 -4.47 0.86 16.09
C LEU A 103 -4.87 0.87 14.62
N TYR A 104 -6.11 1.24 14.29
CA TYR A 104 -6.58 1.35 12.90
C TYR A 104 -5.78 2.40 12.12
N LEU A 105 -5.51 3.55 12.73
CA LEU A 105 -4.69 4.59 12.11
C LEU A 105 -3.26 4.10 11.83
N LEU A 106 -2.68 3.34 12.76
CA LEU A 106 -1.34 2.75 12.61
C LEU A 106 -1.29 1.73 11.47
N ILE A 107 -2.31 0.87 11.36
CA ILE A 107 -2.43 -0.12 10.28
C ILE A 107 -2.58 0.58 8.93
N ILE A 108 -3.47 1.57 8.84
CA ILE A 108 -3.68 2.34 7.60
C ILE A 108 -2.40 3.08 7.19
N GLY A 109 -1.72 3.73 8.16
CA GLY A 109 -0.43 4.38 7.92
C GLY A 109 0.65 3.42 7.42
N GLY A 110 0.72 2.22 8.01
CA GLY A 110 1.63 1.15 7.58
C GLY A 110 1.35 0.69 6.14
N ILE A 111 0.09 0.48 5.79
CA ILE A 111 -0.30 0.10 4.42
C ILE A 111 0.08 1.19 3.42
N LEU A 112 -0.23 2.46 3.73
CA LEU A 112 0.12 3.60 2.87
C LEU A 112 1.62 3.73 2.68
N TYR A 113 2.42 3.52 3.76
CA TYR A 113 3.87 3.52 3.69
C TYR A 113 4.41 2.42 2.78
N VAL A 114 3.90 1.18 2.89
CA VAL A 114 4.32 0.05 2.05
C VAL A 114 3.99 0.32 0.57
N VAL A 115 2.78 0.84 0.28
CA VAL A 115 2.38 1.20 -1.09
C VAL A 115 3.28 2.31 -1.65
N TRP A 116 3.52 3.36 -0.86
CA TRP A 116 4.42 4.44 -1.27
C TRP A 116 5.84 3.94 -1.54
N TYR A 117 6.40 3.11 -0.64
CA TYR A 117 7.72 2.49 -0.79
C TYR A 117 7.81 1.65 -2.06
N TYR A 118 6.81 0.81 -2.32
CA TYR A 118 6.74 -0.03 -3.52
C TYR A 118 6.72 0.81 -4.80
N LEU A 119 5.89 1.84 -4.84
CA LEU A 119 5.79 2.74 -6.00
C LEU A 119 7.10 3.51 -6.23
N HIS A 120 7.75 3.95 -5.16
CA HIS A 120 9.03 4.64 -5.24
C HIS A 120 10.14 3.71 -5.77
N MET A 121 10.22 2.49 -5.25
CA MET A 121 11.18 1.48 -5.71
C MET A 121 10.97 1.12 -7.18
N LYS A 122 9.71 0.94 -7.60
CA LYS A 122 9.37 0.65 -8.99
C LYS A 122 9.85 1.76 -9.94
N ARG A 123 9.57 3.03 -9.60
CA ARG A 123 10.02 4.18 -10.40
C ARG A 123 11.54 4.24 -10.54
N LYS A 124 12.25 4.00 -9.42
CA LYS A 124 13.73 3.98 -9.45
C LYS A 124 14.26 2.88 -10.35
N LEU A 125 13.71 1.67 -10.27
CA LEU A 125 14.10 0.56 -11.12
C LEU A 125 13.86 0.84 -12.61
N GLU A 126 12.73 1.45 -12.96
CA GLU A 126 12.43 1.85 -14.35
C GLU A 126 13.44 2.89 -14.87
N GLN A 127 13.82 3.86 -14.03
CA GLN A 127 14.84 4.86 -14.39
C GLN A 127 16.20 4.22 -14.63
N ASP A 128 16.65 3.32 -13.76
CA ASP A 128 17.92 2.60 -13.89
C ASP A 128 17.95 1.73 -15.15
N LEU A 129 16.83 1.10 -15.51
CA LEU A 129 16.71 0.32 -16.75
C LEU A 129 16.82 1.20 -18.00
N VAL A 130 16.13 2.34 -18.02
CA VAL A 130 16.20 3.30 -19.14
C VAL A 130 17.61 3.86 -19.31
N GLU A 131 18.29 4.17 -18.21
CA GLU A 131 19.68 4.68 -18.24
C GLU A 131 20.64 3.62 -18.82
N LYS A 132 20.54 2.37 -18.37
CA LYS A 132 21.33 1.26 -18.91
C LYS A 132 21.09 1.01 -20.40
N GLN A 133 19.83 1.08 -20.84
CA GLN A 133 19.50 0.94 -22.27
C GLN A 133 20.11 2.06 -23.11
N LYS A 134 20.05 3.30 -22.64
CA LYS A 134 20.69 4.43 -23.32
C LYS A 134 22.21 4.28 -23.42
N GLU A 135 22.85 3.79 -22.38
CA GLU A 135 24.29 3.54 -22.38
C GLU A 135 24.67 2.45 -23.37
N GLN A 136 23.91 1.35 -23.41
CA GLN A 136 24.12 0.29 -24.40
C GLN A 136 23.93 0.79 -25.83
N GLN A 137 22.90 1.60 -26.11
CA GLN A 137 22.70 2.21 -27.42
C GLN A 137 23.87 3.11 -27.82
N ARG A 138 24.37 3.96 -26.93
CA ARG A 138 25.53 4.81 -27.19
C ARG A 138 26.78 3.98 -27.54
N GLN A 139 27.03 2.90 -26.83
CA GLN A 139 28.16 2.00 -27.10
C GLN A 139 27.99 1.34 -28.44
N GLU A 140 26.81 0.87 -28.80
CA GLU A 140 26.52 0.26 -30.11
C GLU A 140 26.70 1.27 -31.25
N GLU A 141 26.12 2.48 -31.13
CA GLU A 141 26.30 3.56 -32.13
C GLU A 141 27.77 3.94 -32.30
N PHE A 142 28.51 4.01 -31.19
CA PHE A 142 29.96 4.28 -31.25
C PHE A 142 30.71 3.16 -31.96
N HIS A 143 30.37 1.91 -31.66
CA HIS A 143 30.99 0.74 -32.32
C HIS A 143 30.69 0.70 -33.81
N GLN A 144 29.44 0.91 -34.21
CA GLN A 144 29.05 0.96 -35.62
C GLN A 144 29.71 2.13 -36.37
N SER A 145 29.79 3.30 -35.72
CA SER A 145 30.47 4.46 -36.28
C SER A 145 31.96 4.17 -36.51
N LYS A 146 32.60 3.51 -35.54
CA LYS A 146 34.01 3.10 -35.64
C LYS A 146 34.24 2.10 -36.80
N ILE A 147 33.39 1.09 -36.93
CA ILE A 147 33.46 0.13 -38.04
C ILE A 147 33.30 0.86 -39.37
N ARG A 148 32.28 1.71 -39.51
CA ARG A 148 32.03 2.48 -40.75
C ARG A 148 33.23 3.37 -41.12
N MET A 149 33.84 4.02 -40.13
CA MET A 149 35.02 4.85 -40.33
C MET A 149 36.20 4.01 -40.84
N PHE A 150 36.48 2.85 -40.25
CA PHE A 150 37.54 1.97 -40.68
C PHE A 150 37.31 1.43 -42.10
N THR A 151 36.08 1.04 -42.42
CA THR A 151 35.72 0.58 -43.76
C THR A 151 35.97 1.66 -44.83
N ASN A 152 35.53 2.90 -44.55
CA ASN A 152 35.73 4.04 -45.45
C ASN A 152 37.21 4.37 -45.61
N PHE A 153 37.98 4.43 -44.52
CA PHE A 153 39.41 4.67 -44.59
C PHE A 153 40.16 3.59 -45.43
N SER A 154 39.78 2.34 -45.26
CA SER A 154 40.39 1.24 -45.99
C SER A 154 40.14 1.36 -47.50
N HIS A 155 38.90 1.73 -47.88
CA HIS A 155 38.59 1.99 -49.30
C HIS A 155 39.35 3.20 -49.89
N GLU A 156 39.37 4.31 -49.12
CA GLU A 156 40.06 5.53 -49.57
C GLU A 156 41.59 5.39 -49.62
N LEU A 157 42.19 4.52 -48.80
CA LEU A 157 43.62 4.21 -48.84
C LEU A 157 43.96 3.18 -49.89
N ARG A 158 43.10 2.21 -50.16
CA ARG A 158 43.34 1.18 -51.19
C ARG A 158 43.47 1.80 -52.59
N THR A 159 42.61 2.75 -52.92
CA THR A 159 42.59 3.37 -54.27
C THR A 159 43.89 4.06 -54.62
N PRO A 160 44.45 5.00 -53.80
CA PRO A 160 45.75 5.64 -54.15
C PRO A 160 46.91 4.68 -54.08
N LEU A 161 46.90 3.67 -53.19
CA LEU A 161 47.92 2.64 -53.13
C LEU A 161 47.98 1.80 -54.45
N MET A 162 46.81 1.41 -54.98
CA MET A 162 46.71 0.70 -56.23
C MET A 162 47.18 1.56 -57.42
N LEU A 163 46.82 2.87 -57.41
CA LEU A 163 47.30 3.81 -58.45
C LEU A 163 48.82 4.03 -58.42
N ILE A 164 49.48 3.81 -57.26
CA ILE A 164 50.93 3.85 -57.14
C ILE A 164 51.55 2.50 -57.49
N LEU A 165 50.98 1.41 -57.04
CA LEU A 165 51.55 0.06 -57.28
C LEU A 165 51.50 -0.36 -58.73
N SER A 166 50.44 -0.08 -59.48
CA SER A 166 50.27 -0.49 -60.87
C SER A 166 51.35 0.11 -61.80
N PRO A 167 51.63 1.43 -61.84
CA PRO A 167 52.71 1.98 -62.70
C PRO A 167 54.10 1.60 -62.17
N LEU A 168 54.31 1.42 -60.85
CA LEU A 168 55.55 0.94 -60.27
C LEU A 168 55.88 -0.48 -60.74
N GLU A 169 54.90 -1.35 -60.78
CA GLU A 169 55.05 -2.72 -61.28
C GLU A 169 55.41 -2.73 -62.77
N GLU A 170 54.73 -1.91 -63.57
CA GLU A 170 55.04 -1.76 -65.01
C GLU A 170 56.47 -1.28 -65.28
N VAL A 171 56.91 -0.26 -64.46
CA VAL A 171 58.28 0.28 -64.62
C VAL A 171 59.32 -0.74 -64.17
N LEU A 172 59.10 -1.54 -63.13
CA LEU A 172 60.00 -2.59 -62.62
C LEU A 172 60.20 -3.77 -63.62
N GLN A 173 59.24 -3.99 -64.54
CA GLN A 173 59.30 -5.03 -65.55
C GLN A 173 60.16 -4.63 -66.78
N ARG A 174 60.50 -3.34 -66.92
CA ARG A 174 61.38 -2.89 -68.06
C ARG A 174 62.81 -3.39 -67.88
N VAL A 175 63.36 -3.92 -68.95
CA VAL A 175 64.67 -4.61 -68.93
C VAL A 175 65.88 -3.64 -68.88
N ASP A 176 65.74 -2.42 -69.42
CA ASP A 176 66.86 -1.44 -69.58
C ASP A 176 66.90 -0.40 -68.43
N MET A 177 66.96 -0.82 -67.20
CA MET A 177 66.97 0.11 -66.07
C MET A 177 68.31 0.03 -65.29
N ASN A 178 68.83 1.20 -64.86
CA ASN A 178 69.99 1.30 -63.97
C ASN A 178 69.78 0.46 -62.69
N PRO A 179 70.72 -0.45 -62.32
CA PRO A 179 70.59 -1.37 -61.22
C PRO A 179 70.26 -0.66 -59.87
N ASN A 180 70.87 0.50 -59.61
CA ASN A 180 70.61 1.28 -58.35
C ASN A 180 69.20 1.84 -58.30
N LEU A 181 68.64 2.34 -59.40
CA LEU A 181 67.30 2.84 -59.52
C LEU A 181 66.28 1.71 -59.37
N LYS A 182 66.58 0.55 -60.00
CA LYS A 182 65.73 -0.67 -59.89
C LYS A 182 65.62 -1.14 -58.39
N GLY A 183 66.71 -1.07 -57.62
CA GLY A 183 66.76 -1.40 -56.25
C GLY A 183 65.87 -0.47 -55.41
N SER A 184 65.96 0.83 -55.63
CA SER A 184 65.14 1.83 -54.90
C SER A 184 63.65 1.71 -55.20
N LEU A 185 63.27 1.51 -56.47
CA LEU A 185 61.87 1.32 -56.86
C LEU A 185 61.30 0.01 -56.34
N ARG A 186 62.07 -1.07 -56.23
CA ARG A 186 61.63 -2.34 -55.62
C ARG A 186 61.38 -2.18 -54.15
N LEU A 187 62.12 -1.33 -53.43
CA LEU A 187 61.90 -1.05 -52.02
C LEU A 187 60.62 -0.22 -51.80
N VAL A 188 60.33 0.76 -52.65
CA VAL A 188 59.09 1.54 -52.63
C VAL A 188 57.88 0.63 -52.89
N TYR A 189 57.98 -0.23 -53.95
CA TYR A 189 56.93 -1.21 -54.26
C TYR A 189 56.64 -2.14 -53.11
N GLY A 190 57.67 -2.72 -52.45
CA GLY A 190 57.51 -3.59 -51.30
C GLY A 190 56.86 -2.91 -50.08
N ASN A 191 57.19 -1.63 -49.86
CA ASN A 191 56.54 -0.87 -48.78
C ASN A 191 55.10 -0.55 -49.11
N ALA A 192 54.77 -0.19 -50.37
CA ALA A 192 53.37 0.04 -50.74
C ALA A 192 52.52 -1.22 -50.71
N GLN A 193 53.10 -2.40 -51.09
CA GLN A 193 52.44 -3.69 -50.93
C GLN A 193 52.15 -4.02 -49.40
N ARG A 194 53.14 -3.77 -48.53
CA ARG A 194 52.96 -3.95 -47.10
C ARG A 194 51.85 -3.07 -46.55
N LEU A 195 51.79 -1.80 -46.95
CA LEU A 195 50.72 -0.89 -46.59
C LEU A 195 49.35 -1.39 -47.03
N LEU A 196 49.24 -1.86 -48.29
CA LEU A 196 47.99 -2.45 -48.80
C LEU A 196 47.55 -3.67 -47.98
N LEU A 197 48.51 -4.51 -47.59
CA LEU A 197 48.26 -5.71 -46.80
C LEU A 197 47.76 -5.34 -45.40
N LEU A 198 48.34 -4.34 -44.73
CA LEU A 198 47.88 -3.80 -43.46
C LEU A 198 46.48 -3.18 -43.54
N VAL A 199 46.17 -2.43 -44.59
CA VAL A 199 44.84 -1.88 -44.85
C VAL A 199 43.79 -2.98 -45.01
N ASN A 200 44.15 -4.08 -45.72
CA ASN A 200 43.22 -5.22 -45.84
C ASN A 200 43.02 -5.97 -44.52
N GLN A 201 44.05 -6.12 -43.67
CA GLN A 201 43.94 -6.73 -42.33
C GLN A 201 43.10 -5.91 -41.34
N LEU A 202 42.91 -4.63 -41.58
CA LEU A 202 42.04 -3.77 -40.75
C LEU A 202 40.55 -3.99 -41.05
N MET A 203 40.21 -4.68 -42.13
CA MET A 203 38.83 -4.97 -42.57
C MET A 203 38.35 -6.38 -42.22
N ASP A 204 39.26 -7.31 -42.01
CA ASP A 204 38.98 -8.68 -41.57
C ASP A 204 38.84 -8.74 -40.01
#